data_b81e403cb5139f994557cc16912bd426
#
_entry.id   b81e403cb5139f994557cc16912bd426
#
_cell.length_a   1.000
_cell.length_b   1.000
_cell.length_c   1.000
_cell.angle_alpha   90.00
_cell.angle_beta   90.00
_cell.angle_gamma   90.00
#
_symmetry.space_group_name_H-M   'P 1'
#
loop_
_entity.id
_entity.type
_entity.pdbx_description
1 polymer ?
#
loop_
_entity_poly.entity_id
_entity_poly.type
_entity_poly.pdbx_seq_one_letter_code
_entity_poly.pdbx_strand_id
1 'polypeptide(L)'
;MQPPVALKPRLVVVDAHDAAAVDELVAFVNAHYKSELPLERDGLASGHYRFFWAVDDDGTRVGCCAYVAKTRYLAESVKTVVDPAQRKRGVGAAISQAIEDEVRRAGFTKIMSTILITNVPMIIIKLKQGYLIEGIHMDHEKPGLHEYSLGKIFR
;
A
#
# COMPACT_ATOMS: atom_id res chain seq x y z
N MET A 1 24.81 22.05 0.96
CA MET A 1 24.09 20.95 0.27
C MET A 1 22.63 21.00 0.72
N GLN A 2 21.70 21.23 -0.20
CA GLN A 2 20.29 21.15 0.16
C GLN A 2 19.94 19.68 0.45
N PRO A 3 19.12 19.40 1.48
CA PRO A 3 18.64 18.06 1.69
C PRO A 3 17.87 17.58 0.43
N PRO A 4 17.95 16.31 0.08
CA PRO A 4 17.21 15.82 -1.07
C PRO A 4 15.73 16.13 -0.89
N VAL A 5 15.11 16.69 -1.93
CA VAL A 5 13.67 16.95 -1.91
C VAL A 5 12.95 15.62 -1.66
N ALA A 6 12.15 15.56 -0.60
CA ALA A 6 11.40 14.36 -0.27
C ALA A 6 10.50 13.98 -1.45
N LEU A 7 10.59 12.74 -1.90
CA LEU A 7 9.73 12.20 -2.95
C LEU A 7 8.26 12.28 -2.49
N LYS A 8 7.41 12.90 -3.27
CA LYS A 8 5.95 12.98 -3.05
C LYS A 8 5.24 12.48 -4.29
N PRO A 9 5.06 11.17 -4.44
CA PRO A 9 4.39 10.63 -5.60
C PRO A 9 2.91 11.05 -5.61
N ARG A 10 2.41 11.36 -6.81
CA ARG A 10 1.00 11.55 -7.06
C ARG A 10 0.33 10.20 -7.23
N LEU A 11 -0.84 10.01 -6.64
CA LEU A 11 -1.64 8.81 -6.81
C LEU A 11 -2.61 8.96 -7.99
N VAL A 12 -2.55 8.02 -8.92
CA VAL A 12 -3.44 7.94 -10.09
C VAL A 12 -4.31 6.70 -9.96
N VAL A 13 -5.61 6.89 -9.90
CA VAL A 13 -6.59 5.79 -9.77
C VAL A 13 -6.48 4.83 -10.95
N VAL A 14 -6.48 3.54 -10.66
CA VAL A 14 -6.64 2.50 -11.69
C VAL A 14 -8.12 2.26 -11.90
N ASP A 15 -8.60 2.45 -13.14
CA ASP A 15 -10.00 2.19 -13.48
C ASP A 15 -10.25 0.68 -13.51
N ALA A 16 -11.04 0.19 -12.56
CA ALA A 16 -11.40 -1.22 -12.46
C ALA A 16 -12.26 -1.73 -13.64
N HIS A 17 -12.83 -0.84 -14.42
CA HIS A 17 -13.62 -1.17 -15.62
C HIS A 17 -12.79 -1.17 -16.92
N ASP A 18 -11.57 -0.67 -16.88
CA ASP A 18 -10.62 -0.76 -17.99
C ASP A 18 -9.83 -2.07 -17.90
N ALA A 19 -10.18 -3.03 -18.74
CA ALA A 19 -9.56 -4.36 -18.73
C ALA A 19 -8.03 -4.31 -18.96
N ALA A 20 -7.56 -3.44 -19.83
CA ALA A 20 -6.13 -3.29 -20.10
C ALA A 20 -5.38 -2.71 -18.90
N ALA A 21 -5.95 -1.70 -18.24
CA ALA A 21 -5.39 -1.11 -17.02
C ALA A 21 -5.34 -2.14 -15.88
N VAL A 22 -6.39 -2.95 -15.73
CA VAL A 22 -6.45 -4.02 -14.73
C VAL A 22 -5.39 -5.09 -15.00
N ASP A 23 -5.23 -5.52 -16.26
CA ASP A 23 -4.23 -6.51 -16.64
C ASP A 23 -2.80 -6.05 -16.35
N GLU A 24 -2.52 -4.80 -16.67
CA GLU A 24 -1.20 -4.19 -16.42
C GLU A 24 -0.89 -4.15 -14.92
N LEU A 25 -1.86 -3.75 -14.10
CA LEU A 25 -1.72 -3.70 -12.65
C LEU A 25 -1.52 -5.11 -12.06
N VAL A 26 -2.35 -6.06 -12.44
CA VAL A 26 -2.27 -7.46 -11.97
C VAL A 26 -0.90 -8.06 -12.30
N ALA A 27 -0.42 -7.86 -13.53
CA ALA A 27 0.90 -8.32 -13.94
C ALA A 27 2.02 -7.69 -13.11
N PHE A 28 1.96 -6.38 -12.88
CA PHE A 28 2.94 -5.66 -12.07
C PHE A 28 2.95 -6.15 -10.61
N VAL A 29 1.80 -6.23 -9.98
CA VAL A 29 1.69 -6.68 -8.57
C VAL A 29 2.20 -8.10 -8.44
N ASN A 30 1.75 -9.03 -9.27
CA ASN A 30 2.14 -10.44 -9.18
C ASN A 30 3.62 -10.68 -9.50
N ALA A 31 4.24 -9.81 -10.31
CA ALA A 31 5.67 -9.89 -10.59
C ALA A 31 6.55 -9.41 -9.42
N HIS A 32 6.07 -8.47 -8.61
CA HIS A 32 6.91 -7.73 -7.65
C HIS A 32 6.47 -7.83 -6.20
N TYR A 33 5.25 -8.25 -5.93
CA TYR A 33 4.73 -8.44 -4.58
C TYR A 33 4.81 -9.91 -4.18
N LYS A 34 5.58 -10.19 -3.14
CA LYS A 34 5.72 -11.55 -2.61
C LYS A 34 4.50 -11.87 -1.73
N SER A 35 3.48 -12.43 -2.32
CA SER A 35 2.30 -12.95 -1.61
C SER A 35 2.08 -14.42 -1.98
N GLU A 36 1.59 -15.18 -1.02
CA GLU A 36 1.14 -16.55 -1.26
C GLU A 36 -0.14 -16.59 -2.11
N LEU A 37 -0.91 -15.51 -2.06
CA LEU A 37 -2.14 -15.37 -2.84
C LEU A 37 -1.91 -14.30 -3.93
N PRO A 38 -1.86 -14.68 -5.21
CA PRO A 38 -1.75 -13.72 -6.29
C PRO A 38 -2.97 -12.78 -6.34
N LEU A 39 -2.75 -11.58 -6.84
CA LEU A 39 -3.84 -10.67 -7.14
C LEU A 39 -4.62 -11.20 -8.35
N GLU A 40 -5.93 -11.27 -8.23
CA GLU A 40 -6.83 -11.72 -9.29
C GLU A 40 -7.68 -10.56 -9.85
N ARG A 41 -8.03 -10.63 -11.14
CA ARG A 41 -8.87 -9.62 -11.81
C ARG A 41 -10.20 -9.40 -11.11
N ASP A 42 -10.84 -10.48 -10.67
CA ASP A 42 -12.17 -10.43 -10.05
C ASP A 42 -12.17 -9.63 -8.74
N GLY A 43 -11.06 -9.67 -8.00
CA GLY A 43 -10.88 -8.87 -6.79
C GLY A 43 -10.89 -7.36 -7.06
N LEU A 44 -10.37 -6.92 -8.21
CA LEU A 44 -10.44 -5.51 -8.63
C LEU A 44 -11.82 -5.15 -9.17
N ALA A 45 -12.39 -6.00 -10.02
CA ALA A 45 -13.68 -5.75 -10.65
C ALA A 45 -14.83 -5.65 -9.64
N SER A 46 -14.73 -6.34 -8.49
CA SER A 46 -15.72 -6.27 -7.42
C SER A 46 -15.75 -4.92 -6.68
N GLY A 47 -14.78 -4.03 -6.93
CA GLY A 47 -14.62 -2.76 -6.21
C GLY A 47 -14.14 -2.91 -4.76
N HIS A 48 -13.74 -4.11 -4.36
CA HIS A 48 -13.20 -4.36 -3.02
C HIS A 48 -11.92 -3.58 -2.75
N TYR A 49 -11.02 -3.51 -3.76
CA TYR A 49 -9.78 -2.73 -3.70
C TYR A 49 -9.92 -1.42 -4.46
N ARG A 50 -9.42 -0.33 -3.89
CA ARG A 50 -9.16 0.90 -4.62
C ARG A 50 -7.67 1.01 -4.87
N PHE A 51 -7.25 0.77 -6.10
CA PHE A 51 -5.85 0.78 -6.52
C PHE A 51 -5.41 2.11 -7.14
N PHE A 52 -4.15 2.43 -6.91
CA PHE A 52 -3.50 3.60 -7.47
C PHE A 52 -2.11 3.25 -8.00
N TRP A 53 -1.75 3.81 -9.14
CA TRP A 53 -0.36 3.97 -9.49
C TRP A 53 0.22 5.15 -8.70
N ALA A 54 1.43 4.98 -8.17
CA ALA A 54 2.22 6.06 -7.61
C ALA A 54 3.16 6.58 -8.69
N VAL A 55 3.06 7.86 -9.00
CA VAL A 55 3.75 8.50 -10.12
C VAL A 55 4.54 9.68 -9.59
N ASP A 56 5.81 9.78 -9.93
CA ASP A 56 6.64 10.92 -9.53
C ASP A 56 6.41 12.16 -10.44
N ASP A 57 7.16 13.24 -10.20
CA ASP A 57 6.93 14.51 -10.87
C ASP A 57 7.22 14.48 -12.37
N ASP A 58 8.06 13.55 -12.85
CA ASP A 58 8.38 13.39 -14.28
C ASP A 58 7.44 12.40 -15.01
N GLY A 59 6.44 11.87 -14.31
CA GLY A 59 5.49 10.92 -14.85
C GLY A 59 5.92 9.46 -14.77
N THR A 60 7.06 9.16 -14.14
CA THR A 60 7.52 7.79 -13.94
C THR A 60 6.68 7.08 -12.88
N ARG A 61 6.18 5.90 -13.18
CA ARG A 61 5.55 5.02 -12.18
C ARG A 61 6.62 4.47 -11.25
N VAL A 62 6.53 4.79 -9.97
CA VAL A 62 7.48 4.34 -8.94
C VAL A 62 6.96 3.14 -8.15
N GLY A 63 5.69 2.82 -8.33
CA GLY A 63 5.04 1.68 -7.68
C GLY A 63 3.53 1.78 -7.72
N CYS A 64 2.88 0.99 -6.89
CA CYS A 64 1.44 1.05 -6.68
C CYS A 64 1.07 0.86 -5.21
N CYS A 65 -0.16 1.17 -4.88
CA CYS A 65 -0.75 0.93 -3.58
C CYS A 65 -2.26 0.81 -3.69
N ALA A 66 -2.87 0.29 -2.65
CA ALA A 66 -4.33 0.19 -2.58
C ALA A 66 -4.82 0.35 -1.16
N TYR A 67 -6.10 0.60 -1.02
CA TYR A 67 -6.80 0.43 0.25
C TYR A 67 -8.12 -0.32 0.07
N VAL A 68 -8.56 -0.90 1.17
CA VAL A 68 -9.87 -1.55 1.31
C VAL A 68 -10.63 -0.85 2.42
N ALA A 69 -11.87 -0.47 2.18
CA ALA A 69 -12.76 0.01 3.23
C ALA A 69 -13.22 -1.17 4.09
N LYS A 70 -12.81 -1.21 5.34
CA LYS A 70 -13.24 -2.24 6.30
C LYS A 70 -14.57 -1.86 6.96
N THR A 71 -14.72 -0.59 7.27
CA THR A 71 -15.94 0.03 7.76
C THR A 71 -16.04 1.43 7.16
N ARG A 72 -17.11 2.16 7.45
CA ARG A 72 -17.20 3.58 7.03
C ARG A 72 -16.15 4.49 7.68
N TYR A 73 -15.45 4.04 8.71
CA TYR A 73 -14.44 4.82 9.44
C TYR A 73 -13.01 4.32 9.25
N LEU A 74 -12.85 3.02 8.93
CA LEU A 74 -11.58 2.33 8.89
C LEU A 74 -11.26 1.85 7.48
N ALA A 75 -10.11 2.24 6.97
CA ALA A 75 -9.51 1.67 5.76
C ALA A 75 -8.25 0.86 6.11
N GLU A 76 -8.02 -0.19 5.34
CA GLU A 76 -6.79 -0.98 5.40
C GLU A 76 -5.95 -0.69 4.16
N SER A 77 -4.72 -0.21 4.38
CA SER A 77 -3.71 -0.07 3.32
C SER A 77 -3.16 -1.44 2.97
N VAL A 78 -3.21 -1.79 1.71
CA VAL A 78 -2.78 -3.09 1.19
C VAL A 78 -1.94 -2.93 -0.07
N LYS A 79 -1.20 -3.99 -0.45
CA LYS A 79 -0.51 -4.07 -1.75
C LYS A 79 0.36 -2.84 -2.09
N THR A 80 1.12 -2.33 -1.12
CA THR A 80 2.15 -1.34 -1.40
C THR A 80 3.33 -2.04 -2.07
N VAL A 81 3.56 -1.74 -3.34
CA VAL A 81 4.59 -2.36 -4.17
C VAL A 81 5.46 -1.28 -4.78
N VAL A 82 6.77 -1.36 -4.55
CA VAL A 82 7.76 -0.47 -5.15
C VAL A 82 8.31 -1.11 -6.41
N ASP A 83 8.38 -0.35 -7.50
CA ASP A 83 9.07 -0.80 -8.71
C ASP A 83 10.53 -1.12 -8.37
N PRO A 84 11.04 -2.33 -8.70
CA PRO A 84 12.42 -2.71 -8.40
C PRO A 84 13.47 -1.73 -8.90
N ALA A 85 13.23 -1.07 -10.05
CA ALA A 85 14.11 -0.05 -10.60
C ALA A 85 14.16 1.23 -9.76
N GLN A 86 13.18 1.44 -8.88
CA GLN A 86 13.02 2.64 -8.06
C GLN A 86 13.36 2.44 -6.58
N ARG A 87 13.83 1.25 -6.21
CA ARG A 87 14.18 0.93 -4.80
C ARG A 87 15.35 1.76 -4.29
N LYS A 88 15.51 1.85 -2.97
CA LYS A 88 16.59 2.56 -2.24
C LYS A 88 16.53 4.09 -2.32
N ARG A 89 15.40 4.67 -2.71
CA ARG A 89 15.17 6.12 -2.78
C ARG A 89 14.12 6.63 -1.78
N GLY A 90 13.78 5.84 -0.77
CA GLY A 90 12.68 6.16 0.15
C GLY A 90 11.28 6.05 -0.48
N VAL A 91 11.15 5.35 -1.60
CA VAL A 91 9.89 5.24 -2.36
C VAL A 91 8.82 4.53 -1.55
N GLY A 92 9.15 3.46 -0.85
CA GLY A 92 8.19 2.73 0.00
C GLY A 92 7.57 3.62 1.07
N ALA A 93 8.38 4.44 1.75
CA ALA A 93 7.90 5.41 2.74
C ALA A 93 7.02 6.49 2.09
N ALA A 94 7.42 6.98 0.92
CA ALA A 94 6.68 8.00 0.19
C ALA A 94 5.30 7.49 -0.30
N ILE A 95 5.22 6.27 -0.83
CA ILE A 95 3.96 5.64 -1.23
C ILE A 95 3.08 5.40 0.01
N SER A 96 3.66 4.91 1.10
CA SER A 96 2.93 4.71 2.36
C SER A 96 2.31 6.01 2.89
N GLN A 97 3.03 7.14 2.79
CA GLN A 97 2.48 8.44 3.16
C GLN A 97 1.39 8.91 2.19
N ALA A 98 1.59 8.70 0.89
CA ALA A 98 0.61 9.10 -0.13
C ALA A 98 -0.73 8.36 0.02
N ILE A 99 -0.71 7.06 0.31
CA ILE A 99 -1.96 6.30 0.54
C ILE A 99 -2.64 6.71 1.85
N GLU A 100 -1.87 7.05 2.89
CA GLU A 100 -2.42 7.58 4.13
C GLU A 100 -3.15 8.91 3.89
N ASP A 101 -2.53 9.83 3.14
CA ASP A 101 -3.13 11.11 2.79
C ASP A 101 -4.42 10.93 1.96
N GLU A 102 -4.42 9.98 1.03
CA GLU A 102 -5.60 9.64 0.23
C GLU A 102 -6.73 9.06 1.08
N VAL A 103 -6.43 8.14 1.99
CA VAL A 103 -7.41 7.55 2.92
C VAL A 103 -8.02 8.63 3.82
N ARG A 104 -7.19 9.54 4.32
CA ARG A 104 -7.66 10.69 5.11
C ARG A 104 -8.55 11.61 4.28
N ARG A 105 -8.14 11.93 3.05
CA ARG A 105 -8.93 12.76 2.11
C ARG A 105 -10.27 12.11 1.77
N ALA A 106 -10.32 10.79 1.68
CA ALA A 106 -11.54 10.04 1.43
C ALA A 106 -12.52 10.01 2.63
N GLY A 107 -12.13 10.56 3.78
CA GLY A 107 -13.01 10.75 4.95
C GLY A 107 -12.90 9.66 6.01
N PHE A 108 -11.96 8.72 5.89
CA PHE A 108 -11.72 7.74 6.94
C PHE A 108 -11.04 8.40 8.14
N THR A 109 -11.35 7.90 9.33
CA THR A 109 -10.78 8.42 10.60
C THR A 109 -9.66 7.55 11.14
N LYS A 110 -9.46 6.37 10.55
CA LYS A 110 -8.39 5.43 10.92
C LYS A 110 -7.90 4.69 9.69
N ILE A 111 -6.59 4.47 9.65
CA ILE A 111 -5.95 3.56 8.71
C ILE A 111 -5.25 2.44 9.47
N MET A 112 -5.29 1.23 8.93
CA MET A 112 -4.54 0.08 9.44
C MET A 112 -3.74 -0.59 8.32
N SER A 113 -2.82 -1.46 8.71
CA SER A 113 -2.05 -2.31 7.79
C SER A 113 -1.63 -3.57 8.52
N THR A 114 -1.68 -4.72 7.84
CA THR A 114 -1.07 -5.96 8.33
C THR A 114 0.26 -6.16 7.62
N ILE A 115 1.30 -6.48 8.38
CA ILE A 115 2.68 -6.57 7.87
C ILE A 115 3.32 -7.82 8.45
N LEU A 116 3.91 -8.66 7.59
CA LEU A 116 4.70 -9.81 8.04
C LEU A 116 5.73 -9.36 9.08
N ILE A 117 5.83 -10.09 10.19
CA ILE A 117 6.78 -9.76 11.27
C ILE A 117 8.24 -9.76 10.80
N THR A 118 8.53 -10.41 9.68
CA THR A 118 9.84 -10.44 9.04
C THR A 118 10.11 -9.25 8.11
N ASN A 119 9.06 -8.48 7.75
CA ASN A 119 9.21 -7.28 6.93
C ASN A 119 9.59 -6.07 7.78
N VAL A 120 10.75 -6.14 8.39
CA VAL A 120 11.26 -5.10 9.30
C VAL A 120 11.34 -3.71 8.65
N PRO A 121 11.80 -3.55 7.40
CA PRO A 121 11.83 -2.23 6.77
C PRO A 121 10.47 -1.54 6.74
N MET A 122 9.40 -2.25 6.38
CA MET A 122 8.05 -1.67 6.33
C MET A 122 7.50 -1.38 7.74
N ILE A 123 7.78 -2.22 8.71
CA ILE A 123 7.41 -1.98 10.11
C ILE A 123 8.04 -0.67 10.61
N ILE A 124 9.34 -0.47 10.34
CA ILE A 124 10.04 0.76 10.72
C ILE A 124 9.42 1.99 10.04
N ILE A 125 9.11 1.91 8.76
CA ILE A 125 8.44 2.98 8.01
C ILE A 125 7.13 3.37 8.71
N LYS A 126 6.28 2.40 9.02
CA LYS A 126 4.99 2.64 9.67
C LYS A 126 5.14 3.25 11.06
N LEU A 127 6.05 2.73 11.88
CA LEU A 127 6.30 3.29 13.21
C LEU A 127 6.79 4.74 13.14
N LYS A 128 7.68 5.06 12.20
CA LYS A 128 8.15 6.45 11.96
C LYS A 128 7.04 7.37 11.48
N GLN A 129 6.04 6.84 10.79
CA GLN A 129 4.85 7.57 10.34
C GLN A 129 3.78 7.72 11.44
N GLY A 130 4.04 7.23 12.64
CA GLY A 130 3.15 7.38 13.79
C GLY A 130 2.11 6.26 13.96
N TYR A 131 2.26 5.14 13.25
CA TYR A 131 1.45 3.95 13.51
C TYR A 131 1.86 3.30 14.82
N LEU A 132 0.90 2.67 15.48
CA LEU A 132 1.12 1.83 16.65
C LEU A 132 0.89 0.36 16.29
N ILE A 133 1.66 -0.53 16.89
CA ILE A 133 1.37 -1.96 16.82
C ILE A 133 0.15 -2.23 17.72
N GLU A 134 -0.94 -2.69 17.13
CA GLU A 134 -2.20 -2.94 17.82
C GLU A 134 -2.40 -4.42 18.16
N GLY A 135 -1.64 -5.30 17.53
CA GLY A 135 -1.74 -6.73 17.78
C GLY A 135 -0.87 -7.57 16.84
N ILE A 136 -0.93 -8.86 17.03
CA ILE A 136 -0.28 -9.86 16.19
C ILE A 136 -1.31 -10.92 15.76
N HIS A 137 -1.24 -11.31 14.50
CA HIS A 137 -2.01 -12.39 13.94
C HIS A 137 -1.07 -13.59 13.70
N MET A 138 -1.23 -14.64 14.49
CA MET A 138 -0.46 -15.86 14.33
C MET A 138 -1.08 -16.73 13.23
N ASP A 139 -0.23 -17.31 12.37
CA ASP A 139 -0.68 -18.17 11.27
C ASP A 139 -1.80 -17.53 10.41
N HIS A 140 -1.66 -16.22 10.08
CA HIS A 140 -2.75 -15.42 9.55
C HIS A 140 -3.17 -15.86 8.13
N GLU A 141 -2.25 -15.82 7.17
CA GLU A 141 -2.55 -16.25 5.80
C GLU A 141 -2.33 -17.75 5.62
N LYS A 142 -1.35 -18.31 6.31
CA LYS A 142 -1.05 -19.74 6.34
C LYS A 142 -0.22 -20.07 7.58
N PRO A 143 -0.10 -21.37 7.95
CA PRO A 143 0.77 -21.80 9.04
C PRO A 143 2.21 -21.28 8.84
N GLY A 144 2.77 -20.69 9.88
CA GLY A 144 4.11 -20.12 9.91
C GLY A 144 4.23 -18.68 9.41
N LEU A 145 3.16 -18.06 8.89
CA LEU A 145 3.15 -16.65 8.54
C LEU A 145 2.43 -15.82 9.60
N HIS A 146 3.20 -15.03 10.32
CA HIS A 146 2.70 -14.16 11.38
C HIS A 146 2.78 -12.71 10.93
N GLU A 147 1.77 -11.91 11.27
CA GLU A 147 1.69 -10.51 10.89
C GLU A 147 1.39 -9.63 12.10
N TYR A 148 2.03 -8.46 12.16
CA TYR A 148 1.58 -7.38 13.02
C TYR A 148 0.42 -6.64 12.38
N SER A 149 -0.55 -6.27 13.21
CA SER A 149 -1.54 -5.25 12.87
C SER A 149 -1.06 -3.90 13.40
N LEU A 150 -0.89 -2.94 12.50
CA LEU A 150 -0.50 -1.58 12.85
C LEU A 150 -1.63 -0.63 12.46
N GLY A 151 -1.89 0.37 13.30
CA GLY A 151 -2.96 1.33 13.07
C GLY A 151 -2.58 2.75 13.43
N LYS A 152 -3.24 3.71 12.78
CA LYS A 152 -3.10 5.14 13.03
C LYS A 152 -4.46 5.80 12.99
N ILE A 153 -4.79 6.51 14.07
CA ILE A 153 -6.01 7.32 14.15
C ILE A 153 -5.67 8.72 13.65
N PHE A 154 -6.49 9.24 12.75
CA PHE A 154 -6.38 10.63 12.29
C PHE A 154 -7.05 11.56 13.29
N ARG A 155 -6.27 12.50 13.80
CA ARG A 155 -6.72 13.52 14.77
C ARG A 155 -6.44 14.92 14.25
#